data_b6ab663bc94991c133ac18b4dad6a750
#
_entry.id   b6ab663bc94991c133ac18b4dad6a750
#
_cell.length_a   1.000
_cell.length_b   1.000
_cell.length_c   1.000
_cell.angle_alpha   90.00
_cell.angle_beta   90.00
_cell.angle_gamma   90.00
#
_symmetry.space_group_name_H-M   'P 1'
#
loop_
_entity.id
_entity.type
_entity.pdbx_description
1 polymer ?
#
loop_
_entity_poly.entity_id
_entity_poly.type
_entity_poly.pdbx_seq_one_letter_code
_entity_poly.pdbx_strand_id
1 'polypeptide(L)'
;MACTIRSGRAAGTASQASGLKFMSAQRMTLEPRKLSAGAGRSRSAARNRVAAGNWIGRQLRLAAGLVVLAVPLSGCGTGSLWDKFLAKDDTFVEEPADKLYNEGLYLMNQRKDPKAASKKFEEVDRQHPYSDWARKSLLMSAYSFYNAGDYDSCIGAATRYVTLHPGSSDAAYAQYLIAASHYDQIPDITRDQGRTEKAIAALEEVIRKYPTSEYAVSAKAKLEGARDQLAGREMNVGRYYIEKRDYTAAINRFKTVVTQYQTTRHVEEALARLTEAYMAIGIVGEAQTAAAVLGHNFPDSRWYKDAYNLVKSGGVEPSENKGSYISKAFKKLGLG
;
A
#
# COMPACT_ATOMS: atom_id res chain seq x y z
N MET A 1 63.83 14.92 8.98
CA MET A 1 64.05 13.93 7.90
C MET A 1 62.94 14.02 6.93
N ALA A 2 63.20 14.55 5.78
CA ALA A 2 62.27 14.70 4.66
C ALA A 2 62.19 13.36 3.92
N CYS A 3 61.01 13.02 3.44
CA CYS A 3 60.91 12.17 2.26
C CYS A 3 59.66 12.56 1.46
N THR A 4 59.99 13.07 0.35
CA THR A 4 59.24 13.63 -0.77
C THR A 4 58.83 12.51 -1.72
N ILE A 5 57.80 12.78 -2.56
CA ILE A 5 57.56 12.29 -3.92
C ILE A 5 56.65 11.03 -4.00
N ARG A 6 55.64 10.97 -4.90
CA ARG A 6 55.66 11.23 -6.35
C ARG A 6 54.22 11.26 -6.93
N SER A 7 54.03 12.20 -7.82
CA SER A 7 52.95 12.30 -8.78
C SER A 7 52.96 11.12 -9.78
N GLY A 8 51.79 10.62 -10.09
CA GLY A 8 51.55 9.68 -11.20
C GLY A 8 50.33 10.09 -11.99
N ARG A 9 50.55 10.76 -13.12
CA ARG A 9 49.62 11.07 -14.18
C ARG A 9 49.56 9.90 -15.16
N ALA A 10 48.34 9.42 -15.51
CA ALA A 10 48.05 8.76 -16.79
C ALA A 10 46.54 8.92 -16.98
N ALA A 11 46.03 9.71 -17.86
CA ALA A 11 45.93 9.70 -19.31
C ALA A 11 45.17 8.49 -19.88
N GLY A 12 43.96 8.78 -20.37
CA GLY A 12 43.40 8.23 -21.59
C GLY A 12 42.50 7.02 -21.43
N THR A 13 41.22 7.12 -21.73
CA THR A 13 40.70 6.83 -23.07
C THR A 13 39.19 7.14 -23.13
N ALA A 14 38.84 7.93 -24.11
CA ALA A 14 37.48 8.14 -24.61
C ALA A 14 37.02 6.92 -25.42
N SER A 15 35.70 6.65 -25.42
CA SER A 15 34.89 5.96 -26.42
C SER A 15 33.75 5.22 -25.68
N GLN A 16 32.51 5.33 -25.96
CA GLN A 16 31.77 5.44 -27.22
C GLN A 16 30.37 5.93 -26.90
N ALA A 17 29.95 6.91 -27.64
CA ALA A 17 28.55 7.27 -27.81
C ALA A 17 27.86 6.20 -28.69
N SER A 18 26.80 5.57 -28.19
CA SER A 18 25.88 4.84 -29.03
C SER A 18 24.46 5.36 -28.82
N GLY A 19 24.02 5.95 -29.85
CA GLY A 19 22.80 6.47 -30.34
C GLY A 19 21.54 5.72 -29.92
N LEU A 20 20.66 6.42 -29.22
CA LEU A 20 19.26 6.05 -29.11
C LEU A 20 18.48 6.83 -30.17
N LYS A 21 18.06 6.08 -31.18
CA LYS A 21 17.16 6.54 -32.25
C LYS A 21 15.83 7.00 -31.64
N PHE A 22 15.48 8.23 -31.89
CA PHE A 22 14.14 8.77 -31.83
C PHE A 22 13.21 7.97 -32.73
N MET A 23 12.26 7.25 -32.15
CA MET A 23 11.09 6.75 -32.89
C MET A 23 9.95 7.74 -32.76
N SER A 24 9.57 8.24 -33.91
CA SER A 24 8.52 9.19 -34.18
C SER A 24 7.15 8.78 -33.63
N ALA A 25 6.48 9.77 -33.03
CA ALA A 25 5.09 9.69 -32.63
C ALA A 25 4.17 9.48 -33.84
N GLN A 26 3.50 8.34 -33.90
CA GLN A 26 2.34 8.15 -34.76
C GLN A 26 1.10 8.71 -34.07
N ARG A 27 0.57 9.77 -34.65
CA ARG A 27 -0.76 10.32 -34.36
C ARG A 27 -1.81 9.26 -34.75
N MET A 28 -2.49 8.70 -33.76
CA MET A 28 -3.75 8.00 -33.98
C MET A 28 -4.88 9.03 -33.94
N THR A 29 -5.41 9.33 -35.10
CA THR A 29 -6.66 10.07 -35.30
C THR A 29 -7.84 9.21 -34.87
N LEU A 30 -8.54 9.63 -33.84
CA LEU A 30 -9.84 9.06 -33.46
C LEU A 30 -10.92 9.63 -34.34
N GLU A 31 -11.49 8.82 -35.24
CA GLU A 31 -12.76 9.14 -35.94
C GLU A 31 -13.96 9.02 -34.96
N PRO A 32 -14.93 9.92 -35.03
CA PRO A 32 -16.13 9.83 -34.22
C PRO A 32 -17.15 8.87 -34.84
N ARG A 33 -17.45 7.82 -34.12
CA ARG A 33 -18.52 6.85 -34.49
C ARG A 33 -19.89 7.50 -34.31
N LYS A 34 -20.59 7.69 -35.41
CA LYS A 34 -21.94 8.23 -35.52
C LYS A 34 -22.93 7.36 -34.76
N LEU A 35 -23.64 7.95 -33.81
CA LEU A 35 -24.86 7.46 -33.23
C LEU A 35 -26.00 7.57 -34.26
N SER A 36 -26.54 6.43 -34.73
CA SER A 36 -27.79 6.40 -35.47
C SER A 36 -28.94 6.25 -34.47
N ALA A 37 -29.75 7.28 -34.39
CA ALA A 37 -31.08 7.26 -33.79
C ALA A 37 -32.02 6.47 -34.68
N GLY A 38 -32.68 5.46 -34.10
CA GLY A 38 -33.76 4.72 -34.73
C GLY A 38 -34.96 4.72 -33.82
N ALA A 39 -35.93 5.54 -34.19
CA ALA A 39 -37.18 5.74 -33.50
C ALA A 39 -38.17 4.60 -33.73
N GLY A 40 -38.89 4.24 -32.67
CA GLY A 40 -40.33 4.34 -32.64
C GLY A 40 -41.22 3.19 -33.13
N ARG A 41 -42.17 2.87 -32.27
CA ARG A 41 -43.51 2.28 -32.55
C ARG A 41 -43.52 0.79 -32.95
N SER A 42 -44.35 -0.06 -32.39
CA SER A 42 -45.77 0.08 -32.09
C SER A 42 -46.24 -1.09 -31.18
N ARG A 43 -47.17 -0.75 -30.32
CA ARG A 43 -48.07 -1.69 -29.66
C ARG A 43 -49.03 -2.31 -30.70
N SER A 44 -49.28 -3.61 -30.65
CA SER A 44 -50.63 -4.16 -30.53
C SER A 44 -50.72 -5.61 -31.03
N ALA A 45 -51.47 -6.37 -30.27
CA ALA A 45 -52.35 -7.45 -30.69
C ALA A 45 -51.74 -8.73 -31.32
N ALA A 46 -51.66 -9.75 -30.51
CA ALA A 46 -52.27 -11.05 -30.86
C ALA A 46 -52.47 -11.88 -29.61
N ARG A 47 -53.67 -11.75 -29.07
CA ARG A 47 -54.31 -12.78 -28.24
C ARG A 47 -54.65 -13.98 -29.12
N ASN A 48 -54.60 -15.16 -28.51
CA ASN A 48 -55.21 -16.40 -28.92
C ASN A 48 -54.52 -17.23 -30.01
N ARG A 49 -53.65 -18.12 -29.58
CA ARG A 49 -53.59 -19.53 -30.03
C ARG A 49 -52.88 -20.36 -28.95
N VAL A 50 -53.63 -20.70 -27.91
CA VAL A 50 -53.22 -21.75 -26.97
C VAL A 50 -54.26 -22.86 -27.08
N ALA A 51 -53.76 -24.06 -27.05
CA ALA A 51 -54.46 -25.32 -26.90
C ALA A 51 -54.53 -26.19 -28.15
N ALA A 52 -53.45 -26.89 -28.47
CA ALA A 52 -53.46 -28.24 -29.01
C ALA A 52 -52.03 -28.77 -29.23
N GLY A 53 -51.20 -28.90 -28.21
CA GLY A 53 -49.81 -29.38 -28.38
C GLY A 53 -49.19 -30.10 -27.18
N ASN A 54 -49.84 -30.03 -26.04
CA ASN A 54 -49.19 -30.47 -24.78
C ASN A 54 -49.58 -31.86 -24.29
N TRP A 55 -50.38 -32.58 -24.98
CA TRP A 55 -50.82 -33.90 -24.48
C TRP A 55 -49.83 -35.02 -24.85
N ILE A 56 -49.27 -34.99 -26.04
CA ILE A 56 -48.26 -36.00 -26.51
C ILE A 56 -46.94 -35.87 -25.77
N GLY A 57 -46.48 -34.64 -25.45
CA GLY A 57 -45.22 -34.40 -24.72
C GLY A 57 -45.25 -34.84 -23.25
N ARG A 58 -46.44 -34.91 -22.66
CA ARG A 58 -46.60 -35.34 -21.25
C ARG A 58 -46.54 -36.87 -21.09
N GLN A 59 -47.05 -37.61 -22.08
CA GLN A 59 -46.97 -39.09 -22.07
C GLN A 59 -45.54 -39.60 -22.31
N LEU A 60 -44.78 -38.90 -23.17
CA LEU A 60 -43.34 -39.27 -23.39
C LEU A 60 -42.47 -39.03 -22.16
N ARG A 61 -42.73 -37.98 -21.35
CA ARG A 61 -41.99 -37.69 -20.12
C ARG A 61 -42.28 -38.67 -18.98
N LEU A 62 -43.50 -39.20 -18.91
CA LEU A 62 -43.84 -40.24 -17.95
C LEU A 62 -43.27 -41.60 -18.31
N ALA A 63 -43.17 -41.94 -19.60
CA ALA A 63 -42.54 -43.18 -20.06
C ALA A 63 -41.01 -43.15 -19.84
N ALA A 64 -40.34 -42.00 -20.07
CA ALA A 64 -38.91 -41.81 -19.81
C ALA A 64 -38.57 -41.87 -18.31
N GLY A 65 -39.48 -41.34 -17.42
CA GLY A 65 -39.30 -41.41 -15.97
C GLY A 65 -39.40 -42.82 -15.41
N LEU A 66 -40.26 -43.68 -15.99
CA LEU A 66 -40.42 -45.08 -15.56
C LEU A 66 -39.26 -45.98 -16.02
N VAL A 67 -38.63 -45.71 -17.14
CA VAL A 67 -37.44 -46.42 -17.61
C VAL A 67 -36.23 -46.10 -16.75
N VAL A 68 -36.08 -44.87 -16.25
CA VAL A 68 -34.98 -44.46 -15.34
C VAL A 68 -35.13 -45.08 -13.95
N LEU A 69 -36.38 -45.39 -13.50
CA LEU A 69 -36.61 -46.02 -12.20
C LEU A 69 -36.48 -47.56 -12.22
N ALA A 70 -36.54 -48.21 -13.41
CA ALA A 70 -36.43 -49.68 -13.54
C ALA A 70 -34.97 -50.16 -13.70
N VAL A 71 -34.02 -49.30 -14.01
CA VAL A 71 -32.61 -49.71 -14.22
C VAL A 71 -31.85 -50.06 -12.93
N PRO A 72 -32.18 -49.55 -11.71
CA PRO A 72 -31.41 -49.94 -10.52
C PRO A 72 -31.75 -51.30 -9.89
N LEU A 73 -32.76 -52.04 -10.38
CA LEU A 73 -33.15 -53.31 -9.76
C LEU A 73 -32.55 -54.55 -10.40
N SER A 74 -31.75 -54.44 -11.45
CA SER A 74 -31.13 -55.62 -12.13
C SER A 74 -29.64 -55.55 -12.24
N GLY A 75 -28.94 -55.06 -11.21
CA GLY A 75 -27.48 -54.88 -11.28
C GLY A 75 -26.72 -55.40 -10.07
N CYS A 76 -26.58 -56.69 -9.92
CA CYS A 76 -25.42 -57.27 -9.28
C CYS A 76 -24.18 -56.95 -10.18
N GLY A 77 -23.45 -55.85 -9.87
CA GLY A 77 -22.20 -55.55 -10.57
C GLY A 77 -21.76 -54.10 -10.67
N THR A 78 -22.56 -53.12 -10.21
CA THR A 78 -22.21 -51.68 -10.32
C THR A 78 -21.64 -51.05 -9.03
N GLY A 79 -21.27 -51.87 -8.04
CA GLY A 79 -20.66 -51.40 -6.79
C GLY A 79 -19.32 -50.66 -6.98
N SER A 80 -18.57 -50.99 -8.05
CA SER A 80 -17.23 -50.43 -8.22
C SER A 80 -17.20 -48.97 -8.71
N LEU A 81 -18.27 -48.47 -9.35
CA LEU A 81 -18.33 -47.09 -9.81
C LEU A 81 -18.82 -46.15 -8.70
N TRP A 82 -19.75 -46.59 -7.88
CA TRP A 82 -20.23 -45.86 -6.70
C TRP A 82 -19.19 -45.83 -5.58
N ASP A 83 -18.43 -46.93 -5.38
CA ASP A 83 -17.30 -46.94 -4.45
C ASP A 83 -16.18 -46.01 -4.86
N LYS A 84 -15.91 -45.82 -6.17
CA LYS A 84 -14.96 -44.81 -6.64
C LYS A 84 -15.48 -43.35 -6.48
N PHE A 85 -16.79 -43.16 -6.41
CA PHE A 85 -17.38 -41.83 -6.22
C PHE A 85 -17.60 -41.48 -4.74
N LEU A 86 -17.80 -42.51 -3.88
CA LEU A 86 -17.98 -42.36 -2.43
C LEU A 86 -16.71 -42.60 -1.64
N ALA A 87 -15.75 -43.35 -2.20
CA ALA A 87 -14.45 -43.64 -1.57
C ALA A 87 -13.41 -42.59 -1.97
N LYS A 88 -13.71 -41.32 -1.85
CA LYS A 88 -12.73 -40.34 -1.44
C LYS A 88 -12.82 -40.16 0.08
N ASP A 89 -12.67 -41.29 0.78
CA ASP A 89 -12.11 -41.22 2.11
C ASP A 89 -10.69 -40.74 1.95
N ASP A 90 -10.54 -39.40 1.85
CA ASP A 90 -9.33 -38.76 2.30
C ASP A 90 -9.24 -39.11 3.79
N THR A 91 -8.74 -40.32 4.09
CA THR A 91 -8.33 -40.67 5.44
C THR A 91 -7.34 -39.59 5.84
N PHE A 92 -7.82 -38.67 6.67
CA PHE A 92 -6.99 -37.59 7.20
C PHE A 92 -5.83 -38.24 7.93
N VAL A 93 -4.67 -38.27 7.28
CA VAL A 93 -3.45 -38.78 7.89
C VAL A 93 -2.84 -37.64 8.65
N GLU A 94 -2.96 -37.68 9.97
CA GLU A 94 -2.30 -36.74 10.84
C GLU A 94 -0.79 -36.85 10.66
N GLU A 95 -0.16 -35.84 10.10
CA GLU A 95 1.30 -35.79 9.95
C GLU A 95 1.93 -35.18 11.20
N PRO A 96 3.11 -35.68 11.64
CA PRO A 96 3.82 -35.09 12.78
C PRO A 96 4.10 -33.58 12.59
N ALA A 97 3.91 -32.79 13.64
CA ALA A 97 4.04 -31.34 13.60
C ALA A 97 5.42 -30.85 13.13
N ASP A 98 6.48 -31.54 13.56
CA ASP A 98 7.87 -31.27 13.16
C ASP A 98 8.09 -31.51 11.66
N LYS A 99 7.48 -32.58 11.11
CA LYS A 99 7.57 -32.87 9.67
C LYS A 99 6.91 -31.79 8.83
N LEU A 100 5.68 -31.41 9.16
CA LEU A 100 4.94 -30.35 8.47
C LEU A 100 5.68 -29.01 8.55
N TYR A 101 6.24 -28.68 9.72
CA TYR A 101 7.01 -27.47 9.91
C TYR A 101 8.29 -27.45 9.06
N ASN A 102 9.04 -28.55 9.04
CA ASN A 102 10.25 -28.69 8.24
C ASN A 102 9.95 -28.66 6.73
N GLU A 103 8.83 -29.21 6.30
CA GLU A 103 8.38 -29.11 4.91
C GLU A 103 8.06 -27.65 4.54
N GLY A 104 7.40 -26.90 5.42
CA GLY A 104 7.19 -25.45 5.25
C GLY A 104 8.50 -24.69 5.11
N LEU A 105 9.50 -24.97 5.96
CA LEU A 105 10.85 -24.38 5.86
C LEU A 105 11.54 -24.74 4.55
N TYR A 106 11.43 -25.99 4.11
CA TYR A 106 11.99 -26.44 2.83
C TYR A 106 11.38 -25.68 1.65
N LEU A 107 10.05 -25.54 1.63
CA LEU A 107 9.33 -24.81 0.59
C LEU A 107 9.77 -23.34 0.54
N MET A 108 9.96 -22.70 1.71
CA MET A 108 10.36 -21.31 1.81
C MET A 108 11.82 -21.09 1.39
N ASN A 109 12.75 -21.89 1.92
CA ASN A 109 14.19 -21.65 1.78
C ASN A 109 14.76 -22.23 0.48
N GLN A 110 14.34 -23.46 0.10
CA GLN A 110 14.90 -24.18 -1.03
C GLN A 110 14.10 -23.95 -2.31
N ARG A 111 12.78 -24.06 -2.23
CA ARG A 111 11.91 -23.86 -3.39
C ARG A 111 11.54 -22.42 -3.65
N LYS A 112 11.76 -21.54 -2.67
CA LYS A 112 11.38 -20.11 -2.72
C LYS A 112 9.90 -19.92 -3.08
N ASP A 113 9.05 -20.81 -2.56
CA ASP A 113 7.61 -20.73 -2.69
C ASP A 113 6.96 -20.40 -1.33
N PRO A 114 6.92 -19.11 -0.98
CA PRO A 114 6.35 -18.69 0.30
C PRO A 114 4.85 -18.96 0.39
N LYS A 115 4.14 -18.99 -0.74
CA LYS A 115 2.71 -19.26 -0.77
C LYS A 115 2.38 -20.73 -0.47
N ALA A 116 3.20 -21.66 -0.94
CA ALA A 116 3.06 -23.06 -0.55
C ALA A 116 3.51 -23.30 0.91
N ALA A 117 4.56 -22.60 1.34
CA ALA A 117 5.06 -22.67 2.72
C ALA A 117 4.01 -22.20 3.74
N SER A 118 3.29 -21.09 3.48
CA SER A 118 2.26 -20.58 4.39
C SER A 118 1.17 -21.63 4.66
N LYS A 119 0.74 -22.36 3.63
CA LYS A 119 -0.26 -23.43 3.77
C LYS A 119 0.22 -24.58 4.66
N LYS A 120 1.52 -24.95 4.57
CA LYS A 120 2.08 -25.98 5.41
C LYS A 120 2.19 -25.53 6.87
N PHE A 121 2.55 -24.28 7.11
CA PHE A 121 2.57 -23.72 8.47
C PHE A 121 1.16 -23.59 9.06
N GLU A 122 0.14 -23.22 8.26
CA GLU A 122 -1.26 -23.22 8.70
C GLU A 122 -1.74 -24.65 9.01
N GLU A 123 -1.28 -25.63 8.26
CA GLU A 123 -1.60 -27.04 8.51
C GLU A 123 -1.09 -27.52 9.86
N VAL A 124 0.12 -27.09 10.29
CA VAL A 124 0.63 -27.36 11.64
C VAL A 124 -0.30 -26.82 12.72
N ASP A 125 -0.74 -25.56 12.58
CA ASP A 125 -1.65 -24.93 13.54
C ASP A 125 -3.02 -25.62 13.56
N ARG A 126 -3.49 -26.13 12.42
CA ARG A 126 -4.76 -26.83 12.30
C ARG A 126 -4.73 -28.24 12.91
N GLN A 127 -3.65 -29.01 12.66
CA GLN A 127 -3.55 -30.40 13.14
C GLN A 127 -3.09 -30.47 14.60
N HIS A 128 -2.19 -29.57 15.00
CA HIS A 128 -1.53 -29.59 16.31
C HIS A 128 -1.59 -28.24 17.04
N PRO A 129 -2.79 -27.69 17.31
CA PRO A 129 -2.96 -26.29 17.77
C PRO A 129 -2.33 -25.99 19.14
N TYR A 130 -2.09 -27.01 19.97
CA TYR A 130 -1.52 -26.86 21.31
C TYR A 130 -0.04 -27.21 21.40
N SER A 131 0.61 -27.49 20.27
CA SER A 131 2.02 -27.84 20.23
C SER A 131 2.92 -26.59 20.24
N ASP A 132 4.15 -26.74 20.71
CA ASP A 132 5.16 -25.68 20.56
C ASP A 132 5.45 -25.33 19.10
N TRP A 133 5.20 -26.27 18.20
CA TRP A 133 5.31 -26.07 16.76
C TRP A 133 4.21 -25.17 16.22
N ALA A 134 2.98 -25.23 16.76
CA ALA A 134 1.87 -24.37 16.33
C ALA A 134 2.20 -22.89 16.50
N ARG A 135 2.75 -22.51 17.68
CA ARG A 135 3.17 -21.15 17.93
C ARG A 135 4.22 -20.67 16.92
N LYS A 136 5.25 -21.47 16.67
CA LYS A 136 6.29 -21.15 15.67
C LYS A 136 5.72 -21.09 14.26
N SER A 137 4.85 -22.04 13.92
CA SER A 137 4.21 -22.12 12.61
C SER A 137 3.31 -20.95 12.33
N LEU A 138 2.55 -20.47 13.31
CA LEU A 138 1.68 -19.29 13.15
C LEU A 138 2.49 -18.03 12.80
N LEU A 139 3.65 -17.85 13.44
CA LEU A 139 4.56 -16.75 13.11
C LEU A 139 5.18 -16.93 11.71
N MET A 140 5.62 -18.16 11.40
CA MET A 140 6.20 -18.48 10.10
C MET A 140 5.19 -18.40 8.96
N SER A 141 3.92 -18.70 9.22
CA SER A 141 2.82 -18.50 8.29
C SER A 141 2.66 -17.00 7.96
N ALA A 142 2.61 -16.13 8.99
CA ALA A 142 2.56 -14.69 8.79
C ALA A 142 3.75 -14.18 7.96
N TYR A 143 4.96 -14.62 8.29
CA TYR A 143 6.17 -14.27 7.53
C TYR A 143 6.12 -14.76 6.08
N SER A 144 5.61 -15.98 5.86
CA SER A 144 5.48 -16.55 4.52
C SER A 144 4.46 -15.79 3.68
N PHE A 145 3.31 -15.39 4.25
CA PHE A 145 2.33 -14.54 3.57
C PHE A 145 2.91 -13.18 3.21
N TYR A 146 3.68 -12.57 4.12
CA TYR A 146 4.38 -11.31 3.84
C TYR A 146 5.30 -11.43 2.61
N ASN A 147 6.15 -12.48 2.58
CA ASN A 147 7.05 -12.74 1.44
C ASN A 147 6.31 -13.11 0.15
N ALA A 148 5.10 -13.65 0.25
CA ALA A 148 4.23 -13.93 -0.90
C ALA A 148 3.52 -12.68 -1.44
N GLY A 149 3.59 -11.54 -0.73
CA GLY A 149 2.85 -10.32 -1.05
C GLY A 149 1.36 -10.40 -0.68
N ASP A 150 0.95 -11.44 0.04
CA ASP A 150 -0.42 -11.57 0.58
C ASP A 150 -0.50 -10.89 1.94
N TYR A 151 -0.55 -9.56 1.89
CA TYR A 151 -0.49 -8.74 3.09
C TYR A 151 -1.72 -8.88 3.99
N ASP A 152 -2.88 -9.13 3.42
CA ASP A 152 -4.12 -9.27 4.21
C ASP A 152 -4.09 -10.57 5.03
N SER A 153 -3.65 -11.69 4.45
CA SER A 153 -3.43 -12.94 5.17
C SER A 153 -2.31 -12.83 6.21
N CYS A 154 -1.24 -12.11 5.89
CA CYS A 154 -0.16 -11.81 6.85
C CYS A 154 -0.70 -11.06 8.07
N ILE A 155 -1.47 -9.99 7.87
CA ILE A 155 -2.07 -9.21 8.96
C ILE A 155 -2.98 -10.11 9.83
N GLY A 156 -3.78 -10.98 9.21
CA GLY A 156 -4.64 -11.92 9.93
C GLY A 156 -3.86 -12.88 10.82
N ALA A 157 -2.86 -13.56 10.25
CA ALA A 157 -2.02 -14.52 10.98
C ALA A 157 -1.18 -13.85 12.09
N ALA A 158 -0.56 -12.70 11.79
CA ALA A 158 0.23 -11.96 12.77
C ALA A 158 -0.63 -11.39 13.90
N THR A 159 -1.84 -10.88 13.62
CA THR A 159 -2.78 -10.41 14.64
C THR A 159 -3.21 -11.55 15.55
N ARG A 160 -3.50 -12.72 14.99
CA ARG A 160 -3.81 -13.93 15.77
C ARG A 160 -2.63 -14.30 16.68
N TYR A 161 -1.38 -14.25 16.18
CA TYR A 161 -0.19 -14.50 16.98
C TYR A 161 -0.08 -13.56 18.18
N VAL A 162 -0.18 -12.24 17.94
CA VAL A 162 -0.08 -11.22 19.01
C VAL A 162 -1.20 -11.38 20.05
N THR A 163 -2.39 -11.79 19.61
CA THR A 163 -3.54 -11.99 20.50
C THR A 163 -3.37 -13.23 21.38
N LEU A 164 -2.85 -14.34 20.82
CA LEU A 164 -2.67 -15.60 21.54
C LEU A 164 -1.40 -15.60 22.40
N HIS A 165 -0.35 -14.89 21.97
CA HIS A 165 0.97 -14.92 22.61
C HIS A 165 1.54 -13.49 22.88
N PRO A 166 0.83 -12.61 23.59
CA PRO A 166 1.24 -11.21 23.75
C PRO A 166 2.55 -11.04 24.55
N GLY A 167 2.89 -11.98 25.41
CA GLY A 167 4.12 -11.99 26.21
C GLY A 167 5.31 -12.72 25.55
N SER A 168 5.17 -13.17 24.31
CA SER A 168 6.27 -13.85 23.61
C SER A 168 7.36 -12.84 23.19
N SER A 169 8.63 -13.28 23.18
CA SER A 169 9.74 -12.52 22.61
C SER A 169 9.49 -12.11 21.15
N ASP A 170 8.76 -12.95 20.44
CA ASP A 170 8.51 -12.79 19.01
C ASP A 170 7.26 -11.92 18.71
N ALA A 171 6.52 -11.51 19.76
CA ALA A 171 5.34 -10.66 19.60
C ALA A 171 5.69 -9.29 18.98
N ALA A 172 6.88 -8.76 19.27
CA ALA A 172 7.38 -7.54 18.65
C ALA A 172 7.55 -7.70 17.13
N TYR A 173 8.07 -8.84 16.70
CA TYR A 173 8.20 -9.16 15.28
C TYR A 173 6.85 -9.35 14.59
N ALA A 174 5.93 -10.08 15.22
CA ALA A 174 4.58 -10.25 14.68
C ALA A 174 3.86 -8.90 14.52
N GLN A 175 3.96 -8.01 15.53
CA GLN A 175 3.39 -6.65 15.43
C GLN A 175 4.05 -5.83 14.32
N TYR A 176 5.36 -6.00 14.13
CA TYR A 176 6.08 -5.36 13.03
C TYR A 176 5.64 -5.87 11.65
N LEU A 177 5.37 -7.17 11.49
CA LEU A 177 4.84 -7.74 10.25
C LEU A 177 3.47 -7.12 9.88
N ILE A 178 2.59 -6.88 10.87
CA ILE A 178 1.32 -6.17 10.64
C ILE A 178 1.60 -4.76 10.09
N ALA A 179 2.48 -4.02 10.76
CA ALA A 179 2.80 -2.65 10.37
C ALA A 179 3.51 -2.58 9.00
N ALA A 180 4.45 -3.49 8.73
CA ALA A 180 5.15 -3.59 7.45
C ALA A 180 4.18 -3.95 6.31
N SER A 181 3.23 -4.86 6.55
CA SER A 181 2.19 -5.22 5.57
C SER A 181 1.30 -4.04 5.21
N HIS A 182 0.92 -3.20 6.18
CA HIS A 182 0.19 -1.96 5.89
C HIS A 182 1.05 -0.95 5.14
N TYR A 183 2.35 -0.85 5.49
CA TYR A 183 3.28 0.07 4.84
C TYR A 183 3.51 -0.29 3.37
N ASP A 184 3.71 -1.56 3.05
CA ASP A 184 3.98 -2.02 1.69
C ASP A 184 2.71 -1.95 0.78
N GLN A 185 1.53 -1.74 1.38
CA GLN A 185 0.28 -1.45 0.67
C GLN A 185 0.02 0.05 0.46
N ILE A 186 0.95 0.95 0.81
CA ILE A 186 0.79 2.40 0.62
C ILE A 186 0.70 2.69 -0.89
N PRO A 187 -0.37 3.37 -1.35
CA PRO A 187 -0.53 3.72 -2.75
C PRO A 187 0.32 4.95 -3.13
N ASP A 188 0.34 5.27 -4.42
CA ASP A 188 0.90 6.54 -4.90
C ASP A 188 0.23 7.76 -4.26
N ILE A 189 0.97 8.88 -4.14
CA ILE A 189 0.53 10.13 -3.50
C ILE A 189 -0.72 10.76 -4.13
N THR A 190 -1.04 10.39 -5.36
CA THR A 190 -2.22 10.89 -6.09
C THR A 190 -3.51 10.15 -5.73
N ARG A 191 -3.39 8.99 -5.09
CA ARG A 191 -4.53 8.14 -4.69
C ARG A 191 -5.00 8.45 -3.28
N ASP A 192 -6.07 7.78 -2.86
CA ASP A 192 -6.56 7.84 -1.48
C ASP A 192 -5.52 7.34 -0.49
N GLN A 193 -5.30 8.10 0.58
CA GLN A 193 -4.25 7.85 1.59
C GLN A 193 -4.75 7.14 2.85
N GLY A 194 -5.97 6.63 2.86
CA GLY A 194 -6.50 5.89 4.02
C GLY A 194 -5.66 4.66 4.40
N ARG A 195 -4.97 4.04 3.44
CA ARG A 195 -3.99 2.96 3.72
C ARG A 195 -2.73 3.49 4.38
N THR A 196 -2.27 4.66 3.99
CA THR A 196 -1.10 5.33 4.61
C THR A 196 -1.37 5.67 6.08
N GLU A 197 -2.57 6.16 6.39
CA GLU A 197 -2.98 6.44 7.78
C GLU A 197 -3.03 5.16 8.62
N LYS A 198 -3.51 4.04 8.08
CA LYS A 198 -3.47 2.73 8.76
C LYS A 198 -2.04 2.26 9.01
N ALA A 199 -1.14 2.45 8.03
CA ALA A 199 0.27 2.12 8.18
C ALA A 199 0.92 2.95 9.29
N ILE A 200 0.67 4.25 9.33
CA ILE A 200 1.17 5.15 10.41
C ILE A 200 0.69 4.65 11.78
N ALA A 201 -0.61 4.40 11.94
CA ALA A 201 -1.17 3.92 13.20
C ALA A 201 -0.54 2.59 13.66
N ALA A 202 -0.37 1.64 12.73
CA ALA A 202 0.25 0.36 13.03
C ALA A 202 1.74 0.49 13.38
N LEU A 203 2.50 1.35 12.69
CA LEU A 203 3.91 1.63 12.99
C LEU A 203 4.09 2.33 14.35
N GLU A 204 3.23 3.29 14.68
CA GLU A 204 3.22 3.96 15.99
C GLU A 204 2.90 2.97 17.11
N GLU A 205 2.04 1.99 16.84
CA GLU A 205 1.72 0.93 17.80
C GLU A 205 2.93 0.04 18.11
N VAL A 206 3.74 -0.34 17.09
CA VAL A 206 5.00 -1.08 17.29
C VAL A 206 5.94 -0.30 18.20
N ILE A 207 6.16 0.99 17.90
CA ILE A 207 7.07 1.85 18.64
C ILE A 207 6.61 2.03 20.09
N ARG A 208 5.30 2.16 20.32
CA ARG A 208 4.70 2.33 21.63
C ARG A 208 4.77 1.07 22.49
N LYS A 209 4.43 -0.10 21.89
CA LYS A 209 4.36 -1.38 22.62
C LYS A 209 5.74 -1.99 22.87
N TYR A 210 6.66 -1.83 21.93
CA TYR A 210 7.96 -2.50 21.94
C TYR A 210 9.13 -1.53 21.69
N PRO A 211 9.29 -0.46 22.51
CA PRO A 211 10.22 0.64 22.25
C PRO A 211 11.70 0.21 22.23
N THR A 212 12.04 -0.88 22.92
CA THR A 212 13.42 -1.39 23.03
C THR A 212 13.76 -2.46 21.99
N SER A 213 12.79 -2.88 21.15
CA SER A 213 13.03 -3.91 20.13
C SER A 213 13.76 -3.31 18.93
N GLU A 214 14.54 -4.14 18.24
CA GLU A 214 15.17 -3.76 16.94
C GLU A 214 14.13 -3.36 15.89
N TYR A 215 12.92 -3.93 15.98
CA TYR A 215 11.80 -3.63 15.09
C TYR A 215 11.24 -2.21 15.29
N ALA A 216 11.39 -1.63 16.47
CA ALA A 216 11.00 -0.23 16.71
C ALA A 216 11.88 0.75 15.91
N VAL A 217 13.15 0.45 15.72
CA VAL A 217 14.05 1.28 14.89
C VAL A 217 13.60 1.24 13.42
N SER A 218 13.35 0.04 12.91
CA SER A 218 12.84 -0.15 11.54
C SER A 218 11.46 0.48 11.35
N ALA A 219 10.58 0.37 12.36
CA ALA A 219 9.27 1.00 12.34
C ALA A 219 9.35 2.53 12.32
N LYS A 220 10.29 3.15 13.05
CA LYS A 220 10.52 4.60 13.00
C LYS A 220 10.92 5.07 11.60
N ALA A 221 11.84 4.37 10.94
CA ALA A 221 12.26 4.71 9.58
C ALA A 221 11.08 4.61 8.58
N LYS A 222 10.27 3.56 8.67
CA LYS A 222 9.06 3.42 7.84
C LYS A 222 8.00 4.47 8.17
N LEU A 223 7.85 4.86 9.43
CA LEU A 223 6.93 5.91 9.88
C LEU A 223 7.26 7.27 9.24
N GLU A 224 8.54 7.64 9.23
CA GLU A 224 8.98 8.87 8.55
C GLU A 224 8.70 8.81 7.05
N GLY A 225 8.92 7.66 6.39
CA GLY A 225 8.56 7.46 4.99
C GLY A 225 7.05 7.59 4.72
N ALA A 226 6.20 7.06 5.60
CA ALA A 226 4.75 7.20 5.49
C ALA A 226 4.27 8.64 5.70
N ARG A 227 4.89 9.35 6.66
CA ARG A 227 4.62 10.78 6.89
C ARG A 227 5.06 11.65 5.71
N ASP A 228 6.21 11.34 5.11
CA ASP A 228 6.70 12.01 3.91
C ASP A 228 5.73 11.84 2.72
N GLN A 229 5.10 10.66 2.60
CA GLN A 229 4.08 10.39 1.60
C GLN A 229 2.83 11.30 1.79
N LEU A 230 2.34 11.43 3.03
CA LEU A 230 1.21 12.34 3.33
C LEU A 230 1.58 13.81 3.09
N ALA A 231 2.78 14.21 3.53
CA ALA A 231 3.29 15.56 3.27
C ALA A 231 3.38 15.86 1.77
N GLY A 232 3.89 14.90 0.98
CA GLY A 232 3.97 14.99 -0.47
C GLY A 232 2.61 15.19 -1.14
N ARG A 233 1.55 14.52 -0.63
CA ARG A 233 0.18 14.73 -1.10
C ARG A 233 -0.29 16.16 -0.83
N GLU A 234 -0.14 16.64 0.40
CA GLU A 234 -0.54 18.03 0.75
C GLU A 234 0.23 19.06 -0.08
N MET A 235 1.52 18.81 -0.33
CA MET A 235 2.33 19.64 -1.21
C MET A 235 1.81 19.68 -2.64
N ASN A 236 1.45 18.53 -3.22
CA ASN A 236 0.90 18.47 -4.57
C ASN A 236 -0.41 19.23 -4.70
N VAL A 237 -1.31 19.08 -3.74
CA VAL A 237 -2.57 19.81 -3.70
C VAL A 237 -2.33 21.30 -3.50
N GLY A 238 -1.38 21.67 -2.63
CA GLY A 238 -1.00 23.06 -2.41
C GLY A 238 -0.45 23.74 -3.66
N ARG A 239 0.46 23.06 -4.40
CA ARG A 239 0.99 23.58 -5.69
C ARG A 239 -0.10 23.78 -6.72
N TYR A 240 -1.05 22.84 -6.83
CA TYR A 240 -2.20 22.98 -7.71
C TYR A 240 -3.01 24.25 -7.41
N TYR A 241 -3.26 24.56 -6.12
CA TYR A 241 -3.97 25.80 -5.75
C TYR A 241 -3.15 27.07 -6.02
N ILE A 242 -1.83 27.05 -5.86
CA ILE A 242 -0.95 28.16 -6.28
C ILE A 242 -1.11 28.42 -7.79
N GLU A 243 -1.07 27.38 -8.62
CA GLU A 243 -1.27 27.49 -10.07
C GLU A 243 -2.64 28.08 -10.44
N LYS A 244 -3.67 27.75 -9.66
CA LYS A 244 -5.02 28.31 -9.79
C LYS A 244 -5.18 29.71 -9.17
N ARG A 245 -4.14 30.24 -8.52
CA ARG A 245 -4.16 31.51 -7.77
C ARG A 245 -5.15 31.53 -6.59
N ASP A 246 -5.56 30.34 -6.11
CA ASP A 246 -6.31 30.22 -4.86
C ASP A 246 -5.32 30.08 -3.69
N TYR A 247 -4.75 31.22 -3.32
CA TYR A 247 -3.72 31.29 -2.28
C TYR A 247 -4.26 30.85 -0.92
N THR A 248 -5.53 31.09 -0.62
CA THR A 248 -6.15 30.71 0.65
C THR A 248 -6.22 29.19 0.81
N ALA A 249 -6.64 28.49 -0.24
CA ALA A 249 -6.65 27.04 -0.25
C ALA A 249 -5.22 26.47 -0.18
N ALA A 250 -4.27 27.06 -0.92
CA ALA A 250 -2.86 26.68 -0.89
C ALA A 250 -2.25 26.81 0.51
N ILE A 251 -2.48 27.95 1.18
CA ILE A 251 -2.01 28.21 2.55
C ILE A 251 -2.49 27.10 3.50
N ASN A 252 -3.75 26.69 3.43
CA ASN A 252 -4.27 25.65 4.30
C ASN A 252 -3.53 24.31 4.11
N ARG A 253 -3.17 23.96 2.86
CA ARG A 253 -2.41 22.74 2.57
C ARG A 253 -0.98 22.81 3.08
N PHE A 254 -0.26 23.88 2.77
CA PHE A 254 1.11 24.04 3.26
C PHE A 254 1.18 24.20 4.78
N LYS A 255 0.17 24.83 5.40
CA LYS A 255 0.03 24.89 6.84
C LYS A 255 -0.02 23.49 7.48
N THR A 256 -0.75 22.55 6.87
CA THR A 256 -0.78 21.15 7.34
C THR A 256 0.62 20.56 7.33
N VAL A 257 1.41 20.76 6.26
CA VAL A 257 2.80 20.26 6.20
C VAL A 257 3.65 20.86 7.31
N VAL A 258 3.61 22.18 7.49
CA VAL A 258 4.42 22.90 8.49
C VAL A 258 4.01 22.59 9.92
N THR A 259 2.75 22.19 10.17
CA THR A 259 2.26 21.92 11.53
C THR A 259 2.26 20.45 11.92
N GLN A 260 2.16 19.51 10.95
CA GLN A 260 2.01 18.08 11.23
C GLN A 260 3.18 17.23 10.70
N TYR A 261 3.92 17.71 9.69
CA TYR A 261 4.96 16.95 9.00
C TYR A 261 6.30 17.67 8.95
N GLN A 262 6.69 18.32 10.05
CA GLN A 262 7.88 19.17 10.12
C GLN A 262 9.20 18.43 9.94
N THR A 263 9.23 17.11 10.17
CA THR A 263 10.43 16.26 10.02
C THR A 263 10.63 15.78 8.58
N THR A 264 9.68 16.06 7.68
CA THR A 264 9.75 15.60 6.30
C THR A 264 10.58 16.55 5.42
N ARG A 265 11.12 16.03 4.33
CA ARG A 265 11.86 16.83 3.32
C ARG A 265 11.03 17.93 2.66
N HIS A 266 9.72 17.89 2.82
CA HIS A 266 8.78 18.85 2.19
C HIS A 266 8.64 20.16 2.95
N VAL A 267 9.13 20.25 4.19
CA VAL A 267 8.90 21.42 5.05
C VAL A 267 9.56 22.69 4.52
N GLU A 268 10.75 22.58 3.93
CA GLU A 268 11.48 23.70 3.35
C GLU A 268 10.68 24.35 2.21
N GLU A 269 10.21 23.53 1.27
CA GLU A 269 9.36 24.03 0.17
C GLU A 269 8.04 24.57 0.70
N ALA A 270 7.43 23.92 1.70
CA ALA A 270 6.16 24.36 2.27
C ALA A 270 6.28 25.76 2.88
N LEU A 271 7.37 26.07 3.61
CA LEU A 271 7.62 27.40 4.16
C LEU A 271 7.83 28.45 3.07
N ALA A 272 8.59 28.12 2.02
CA ALA A 272 8.78 29.02 0.89
C ALA A 272 7.46 29.31 0.15
N ARG A 273 6.65 28.28 -0.09
CA ARG A 273 5.33 28.44 -0.72
C ARG A 273 4.32 29.18 0.17
N LEU A 274 4.42 29.03 1.50
CA LEU A 274 3.65 29.88 2.42
C LEU A 274 4.07 31.34 2.32
N THR A 275 5.38 31.62 2.23
CA THR A 275 5.88 32.97 2.03
C THR A 275 5.29 33.58 0.73
N GLU A 276 5.34 32.83 -0.38
CA GLU A 276 4.77 33.23 -1.67
C GLU A 276 3.26 33.52 -1.57
N ALA A 277 2.50 32.58 -0.99
CA ALA A 277 1.06 32.71 -0.90
C ALA A 277 0.62 33.87 0.03
N TYR A 278 1.30 34.08 1.17
CA TYR A 278 1.01 35.18 2.08
C TYR A 278 1.37 36.55 1.47
N MET A 279 2.51 36.64 0.76
CA MET A 279 2.84 37.86 0.02
C MET A 279 1.78 38.19 -1.04
N ALA A 280 1.31 37.17 -1.77
CA ALA A 280 0.30 37.37 -2.83
C ALA A 280 -1.04 37.87 -2.31
N ILE A 281 -1.45 37.54 -1.08
CA ILE A 281 -2.69 38.03 -0.45
C ILE A 281 -2.48 39.25 0.48
N GLY A 282 -1.23 39.73 0.61
CA GLY A 282 -0.91 40.91 1.41
C GLY A 282 -0.78 40.70 2.90
N ILE A 283 -0.71 39.42 3.38
CA ILE A 283 -0.46 39.09 4.81
C ILE A 283 1.05 39.08 5.08
N VAL A 284 1.67 40.23 5.02
CA VAL A 284 3.13 40.40 5.05
C VAL A 284 3.76 39.85 6.33
N GLY A 285 3.13 40.01 7.50
CA GLY A 285 3.69 39.55 8.78
C GLY A 285 3.88 38.02 8.87
N GLU A 286 2.96 37.24 8.31
CA GLU A 286 3.08 35.79 8.25
C GLU A 286 4.09 35.34 7.17
N ALA A 287 4.20 36.08 6.06
CA ALA A 287 5.22 35.86 5.04
C ALA A 287 6.63 36.07 5.61
N GLN A 288 6.83 37.20 6.34
CA GLN A 288 8.11 37.45 7.02
C GLN A 288 8.47 36.34 8.00
N THR A 289 7.49 35.90 8.80
CA THR A 289 7.69 34.81 9.77
C THR A 289 8.04 33.50 9.09
N ALA A 290 7.37 33.12 8.00
CA ALA A 290 7.66 31.89 7.26
C ALA A 290 9.10 31.93 6.69
N ALA A 291 9.49 33.06 6.11
CA ALA A 291 10.84 33.25 5.58
C ALA A 291 11.90 33.25 6.70
N ALA A 292 11.62 33.87 7.87
CA ALA A 292 12.54 33.89 9.02
C ALA A 292 12.75 32.50 9.60
N VAL A 293 11.68 31.72 9.81
CA VAL A 293 11.74 30.33 10.28
C VAL A 293 12.48 29.43 9.30
N LEU A 294 12.26 29.63 7.98
CA LEU A 294 12.99 28.90 6.95
C LEU A 294 14.49 29.23 7.00
N GLY A 295 14.86 30.50 7.12
CA GLY A 295 16.27 30.92 7.19
C GLY A 295 16.97 30.47 8.46
N HIS A 296 16.25 30.43 9.60
CA HIS A 296 16.81 29.97 10.86
C HIS A 296 17.11 28.47 10.86
N ASN A 297 16.17 27.65 10.36
CA ASN A 297 16.30 26.19 10.42
C ASN A 297 17.01 25.58 9.19
N PHE A 298 16.94 26.26 8.03
CA PHE A 298 17.45 25.74 6.75
C PHE A 298 18.22 26.83 5.98
N PRO A 299 19.32 27.38 6.53
CA PRO A 299 20.01 28.53 5.94
C PRO A 299 20.60 28.26 4.55
N ASP A 300 21.00 27.01 4.30
CA ASP A 300 21.64 26.61 3.03
C ASP A 300 20.63 26.22 1.95
N SER A 301 19.32 26.20 2.29
CA SER A 301 18.26 25.79 1.38
C SER A 301 18.09 26.77 0.20
N ARG A 302 17.94 26.22 -1.00
CA ARG A 302 17.54 27.03 -2.17
C ARG A 302 16.24 27.78 -1.94
N TRP A 303 15.30 27.14 -1.23
CA TRP A 303 13.98 27.69 -0.92
C TRP A 303 14.08 28.93 -0.03
N TYR A 304 15.08 28.99 0.86
CA TYR A 304 15.34 30.19 1.65
C TYR A 304 15.77 31.38 0.80
N LYS A 305 16.67 31.16 -0.15
CA LYS A 305 17.12 32.22 -1.05
C LYS A 305 15.98 32.82 -1.84
N ASP A 306 15.09 31.98 -2.35
CA ASP A 306 13.92 32.41 -3.11
C ASP A 306 12.91 33.18 -2.22
N ALA A 307 12.60 32.65 -1.04
CA ALA A 307 11.71 33.29 -0.06
C ALA A 307 12.29 34.65 0.42
N TYR A 308 13.57 34.71 0.72
CA TYR A 308 14.25 35.95 1.12
C TYR A 308 14.17 37.03 0.05
N ASN A 309 14.48 36.67 -1.20
CA ASN A 309 14.43 37.61 -2.32
C ASN A 309 13.00 38.12 -2.55
N LEU A 310 12.00 37.26 -2.41
CA LEU A 310 10.59 37.61 -2.54
C LEU A 310 10.16 38.62 -1.46
N VAL A 311 10.48 38.38 -0.19
CA VAL A 311 10.14 39.25 0.93
C VAL A 311 10.84 40.60 0.76
N LYS A 312 12.14 40.59 0.39
CA LYS A 312 12.91 41.84 0.16
C LYS A 312 12.41 42.64 -1.03
N SER A 313 11.96 41.99 -2.10
CA SER A 313 11.33 42.70 -3.24
C SER A 313 10.01 43.40 -2.86
N GLY A 314 9.31 42.88 -1.82
CA GLY A 314 8.16 43.51 -1.21
C GLY A 314 8.49 44.68 -0.24
N GLY A 315 9.76 45.06 -0.13
CA GLY A 315 10.22 46.18 0.71
C GLY A 315 10.31 45.86 2.21
N VAL A 316 10.30 44.60 2.58
CA VAL A 316 10.38 44.11 3.98
C VAL A 316 11.50 43.09 4.15
N GLU A 317 11.89 42.84 5.39
CA GLU A 317 12.89 41.78 5.71
C GLU A 317 12.25 40.64 6.51
N PRO A 318 12.81 39.45 6.43
CA PRO A 318 12.37 38.32 7.27
C PRO A 318 12.43 38.70 8.75
N SER A 319 11.31 38.54 9.45
CA SER A 319 11.18 38.89 10.87
C SER A 319 10.24 37.87 11.53
N GLU A 320 10.69 37.26 12.62
CA GLU A 320 9.91 36.25 13.30
C GLU A 320 8.88 36.86 14.24
N ASN A 321 7.61 36.52 14.05
CA ASN A 321 6.55 36.78 15.01
C ASN A 321 6.34 35.53 15.87
N LYS A 322 6.79 35.61 17.14
CA LYS A 322 6.65 34.51 18.13
C LYS A 322 5.19 34.12 18.43
N GLY A 323 4.24 34.99 18.11
CA GLY A 323 2.79 34.71 18.23
C GLY A 323 2.21 33.90 17.07
N SER A 324 2.92 33.83 15.93
CA SER A 324 2.51 33.08 14.75
C SER A 324 2.39 31.58 15.02
N TYR A 325 1.48 30.93 14.30
CA TYR A 325 1.34 29.47 14.35
C TYR A 325 2.59 28.76 13.79
N ILE A 326 3.29 29.38 12.84
CA ILE A 326 4.52 28.84 12.24
C ILE A 326 5.60 28.75 13.32
N SER A 327 5.91 29.85 14.01
CA SER A 327 6.90 29.85 15.09
C SER A 327 6.52 28.90 16.22
N LYS A 328 5.26 28.83 16.60
CA LYS A 328 4.77 27.87 17.61
C LYS A 328 4.96 26.42 17.19
N ALA A 329 4.74 26.10 15.91
CA ALA A 329 4.91 24.74 15.39
C ALA A 329 6.37 24.29 15.49
N PHE A 330 7.32 25.14 15.08
CA PHE A 330 8.75 24.83 15.13
C PHE A 330 9.32 24.81 16.55
N LYS A 331 8.87 25.73 17.42
CA LYS A 331 9.27 25.75 18.83
C LYS A 331 8.88 24.47 19.58
N LYS A 332 7.75 23.87 19.26
CA LYS A 332 7.31 22.58 19.84
C LYS A 332 8.27 21.43 19.55
N LEU A 333 9.02 21.50 18.47
CA LEU A 333 10.03 20.49 18.07
C LEU A 333 11.44 20.81 18.62
N GLY A 334 11.63 21.92 19.33
CA GLY A 334 12.97 22.37 19.74
C GLY A 334 13.79 22.97 18.59
N LEU A 335 13.16 23.35 17.49
CA LEU A 335 13.74 23.95 16.30
C LEU A 335 13.45 25.48 16.24
N GLY A 336 13.18 26.12 17.34
CA GLY A 336 12.86 27.56 17.44
C GLY A 336 13.75 28.33 18.38
#